data_e14305fa858ffeece75fca2f5c1cd9a0
#
_entry.id   e14305fa858ffeece75fca2f5c1cd9a0
#
_cell.length_a   1.000
_cell.length_b   1.000
_cell.length_c   1.000
_cell.angle_alpha   90.00
_cell.angle_beta   90.00
_cell.angle_gamma   90.00
#
_symmetry.space_group_name_H-M   'P 1'
#
loop_
_entity.id
_entity.type
_entity.pdbx_description
1 polymer ?
#
loop_
_entity_poly.entity_id
_entity_poly.type
_entity_poly.pdbx_seq_one_letter_code
_entity_poly.pdbx_strand_id
1 'polypeptide(L)'
;MNYRIPVVMLLIVAVAISGCSGAAPTPTLVSASPTVALAPGTASHGNPIGGHVEFVDTLRAAGATVEPVGPVTQPFFTPEGYILKVNGADVQDFEYESEDAMESAASQVAPDGSSIGTSMVSWMDTPHFYKAGRILVLYVGNDTAVLELLEQVLGPQFAGG
;
A
#
# COMPACT_ATOMS: atom_id res chain seq x y z
N MET A 1 13.25 1.64 -45.97
CA MET A 1 14.26 2.50 -45.30
C MET A 1 14.99 1.59 -44.30
N ASN A 2 16.16 1.07 -44.75
CA ASN A 2 16.90 0.01 -44.06
C ASN A 2 17.84 0.62 -43.03
N TYR A 3 17.65 0.34 -41.76
CA TYR A 3 18.57 0.77 -40.69
C TYR A 3 19.50 -0.40 -40.36
N ARG A 4 20.79 -0.22 -40.68
CA ARG A 4 21.87 -1.19 -40.42
C ARG A 4 22.41 -0.96 -38.99
N ILE A 5 22.42 -2.00 -38.17
CA ILE A 5 23.03 -2.06 -36.84
C ILE A 5 24.55 -2.30 -37.01
N PRO A 6 25.45 -1.49 -36.43
CA PRO A 6 26.86 -1.85 -36.36
C PRO A 6 27.13 -2.72 -35.11
N VAL A 7 27.74 -3.83 -35.38
CA VAL A 7 28.38 -4.74 -34.43
C VAL A 7 29.59 -4.03 -33.81
N VAL A 8 29.63 -3.84 -32.51
CA VAL A 8 30.81 -3.38 -31.77
C VAL A 8 31.39 -4.54 -30.98
N MET A 9 32.60 -4.77 -31.27
CA MET A 9 33.58 -5.82 -30.98
C MET A 9 33.92 -5.87 -29.46
N LEU A 10 33.90 -7.11 -28.98
CA LEU A 10 34.30 -7.57 -27.65
C LEU A 10 35.81 -7.40 -27.42
N LEU A 11 36.24 -6.79 -26.34
CA LEU A 11 37.61 -6.76 -25.87
C LEU A 11 37.73 -7.41 -24.49
N ILE A 12 38.27 -8.63 -24.49
CA ILE A 12 38.55 -9.43 -23.30
C ILE A 12 39.92 -9.00 -22.80
N VAL A 13 40.01 -8.52 -21.57
CA VAL A 13 41.27 -8.36 -20.82
C VAL A 13 41.29 -9.35 -19.67
N ALA A 14 42.08 -10.38 -19.82
CA ALA A 14 42.45 -11.33 -18.77
C ALA A 14 43.60 -10.74 -17.93
N VAL A 15 43.39 -10.56 -16.64
CA VAL A 15 44.49 -10.32 -15.69
C VAL A 15 44.57 -11.49 -14.73
N ALA A 16 45.59 -12.29 -14.87
CA ALA A 16 45.99 -13.31 -13.92
C ALA A 16 46.89 -12.68 -12.83
N ILE A 17 46.50 -12.83 -11.58
CA ILE A 17 47.40 -12.56 -10.45
C ILE A 17 47.45 -13.81 -9.57
N SER A 18 48.61 -14.49 -9.64
CA SER A 18 49.05 -15.55 -8.72
C SER A 18 49.56 -14.89 -7.45
N GLY A 19 49.28 -15.44 -6.27
CA GLY A 19 50.05 -15.07 -5.10
C GLY A 19 49.53 -15.54 -3.75
N CYS A 20 50.23 -16.55 -3.23
CA CYS A 20 50.57 -16.82 -1.82
C CYS A 20 49.54 -17.43 -0.86
N SER A 21 49.87 -18.68 -0.56
CA SER A 21 49.54 -19.43 0.64
C SER A 21 49.76 -18.66 1.95
N GLY A 22 48.72 -18.61 2.79
CA GLY A 22 48.82 -18.24 4.19
C GLY A 22 47.84 -19.10 4.98
N ALA A 23 48.33 -20.13 5.65
CA ALA A 23 47.53 -20.93 6.57
C ALA A 23 47.24 -20.08 7.82
N ALA A 24 45.96 -19.80 8.07
CA ALA A 24 45.47 -19.20 9.28
C ALA A 24 44.54 -20.18 10.04
N PRO A 25 44.58 -20.20 11.38
CA PRO A 25 43.87 -21.18 12.19
C PRO A 25 42.36 -20.99 12.09
N THR A 26 41.66 -22.11 11.99
CA THR A 26 40.22 -22.24 11.97
C THR A 26 39.62 -21.71 13.27
N PRO A 27 38.80 -20.64 13.29
CA PRO A 27 37.94 -20.36 14.41
C PRO A 27 36.78 -21.31 14.38
N THR A 28 36.63 -22.14 15.41
CA THR A 28 35.44 -22.94 15.67
C THR A 28 34.28 -22.00 15.92
N LEU A 29 33.42 -21.81 14.91
CA LEU A 29 32.14 -21.13 15.07
C LEU A 29 31.21 -22.02 15.89
N VAL A 30 31.09 -21.70 17.18
CA VAL A 30 29.97 -22.15 17.99
C VAL A 30 28.72 -21.45 17.43
N SER A 31 27.93 -22.20 16.66
CA SER A 31 26.64 -21.77 16.16
C SER A 31 25.67 -21.69 17.35
N ALA A 32 25.62 -20.52 17.98
CA ALA A 32 24.51 -20.21 18.86
C ALA A 32 23.34 -19.80 17.98
N SER A 33 22.40 -20.73 17.77
CA SER A 33 21.08 -20.40 17.23
C SER A 33 20.42 -19.40 18.18
N PRO A 34 20.04 -18.19 17.72
CA PRO A 34 19.17 -17.36 18.54
C PRO A 34 17.79 -18.05 18.60
N THR A 35 17.48 -18.60 19.76
CA THR A 35 16.08 -18.94 20.10
C THR A 35 15.33 -17.62 20.17
N VAL A 36 14.66 -17.26 19.09
CA VAL A 36 13.67 -16.17 19.10
C VAL A 36 12.53 -16.66 19.97
N ALA A 37 12.54 -16.26 21.24
CA ALA A 37 11.35 -16.39 22.07
C ALA A 37 10.26 -15.51 21.40
N LEU A 38 9.23 -16.18 20.83
CA LEU A 38 8.00 -15.49 20.47
C LEU A 38 7.44 -14.91 21.77
N ALA A 39 7.63 -13.62 21.98
CA ALA A 39 6.83 -12.88 22.95
C ALA A 39 5.35 -13.01 22.52
N PRO A 40 4.40 -13.23 23.47
CA PRO A 40 2.98 -13.20 23.12
C PRO A 40 2.70 -11.84 22.53
N GLY A 41 2.35 -11.83 21.21
CA GLY A 41 2.12 -10.60 20.47
C GLY A 41 1.02 -9.79 21.14
N THR A 42 1.40 -8.67 21.69
CA THR A 42 0.51 -7.51 21.73
C THR A 42 0.04 -7.34 20.30
N ALA A 43 -1.27 -7.37 20.07
CA ALA A 43 -1.84 -7.07 18.77
C ALA A 43 -1.25 -5.72 18.32
N SER A 44 -0.21 -5.77 17.53
CA SER A 44 0.34 -4.63 16.85
C SER A 44 -0.75 -4.22 15.89
N HIS A 45 -1.36 -3.08 16.10
CA HIS A 45 -2.09 -2.36 15.08
C HIS A 45 -1.21 -2.43 13.83
N GLY A 46 -1.77 -2.95 12.72
CA GLY A 46 -1.04 -3.45 11.57
C GLY A 46 0.13 -2.57 11.13
N ASN A 47 1.06 -3.15 10.38
CA ASN A 47 2.13 -2.40 9.71
C ASN A 47 1.53 -1.13 9.13
N PRO A 48 2.18 0.04 9.30
CA PRO A 48 1.67 1.27 8.72
C PRO A 48 1.44 1.04 7.22
N ILE A 49 0.21 1.25 6.79
CA ILE A 49 -0.16 1.11 5.39
C ILE A 49 0.54 2.23 4.63
N GLY A 50 1.56 1.88 3.85
CA GLY A 50 2.33 2.84 3.08
C GLY A 50 1.69 3.20 1.74
N GLY A 51 0.84 2.32 1.16
CA GLY A 51 0.24 2.51 -0.14
C GLY A 51 -0.80 1.43 -0.48
N HIS A 52 -1.20 1.37 -1.75
CA HIS A 52 -2.21 0.44 -2.27
C HIS A 52 -1.89 -1.04 -1.98
N VAL A 53 -0.64 -1.45 -2.21
CA VAL A 53 -0.24 -2.87 -2.07
C VAL A 53 -0.38 -3.31 -0.62
N GLU A 54 0.16 -2.54 0.32
CA GLU A 54 0.08 -2.84 1.75
C GLU A 54 -1.37 -2.81 2.25
N PHE A 55 -2.22 -1.95 1.69
CA PHE A 55 -3.64 -1.92 2.00
C PHE A 55 -4.33 -3.22 1.61
N VAL A 56 -4.15 -3.66 0.35
CA VAL A 56 -4.70 -4.93 -0.15
C VAL A 56 -4.22 -6.12 0.68
N ASP A 57 -2.92 -6.17 0.99
CA ASP A 57 -2.35 -7.26 1.78
C ASP A 57 -2.85 -7.25 3.22
N THR A 58 -3.04 -6.07 3.81
CA THR A 58 -3.58 -5.93 5.18
C THR A 58 -5.05 -6.36 5.24
N LEU A 59 -5.87 -6.00 4.25
CA LEU A 59 -7.25 -6.47 4.14
C LEU A 59 -7.32 -8.01 4.06
N ARG A 60 -6.47 -8.62 3.22
CA ARG A 60 -6.39 -10.08 3.10
C ARG A 60 -5.91 -10.74 4.39
N ALA A 61 -4.93 -10.16 5.06
CA ALA A 61 -4.44 -10.64 6.36
C ALA A 61 -5.51 -10.54 7.46
N ALA A 62 -6.41 -9.57 7.38
CA ALA A 62 -7.59 -9.45 8.23
C ALA A 62 -8.73 -10.42 7.87
N GLY A 63 -8.53 -11.25 6.83
CA GLY A 63 -9.48 -12.30 6.42
C GLY A 63 -10.47 -11.87 5.34
N ALA A 64 -10.31 -10.70 4.73
CA ALA A 64 -11.17 -10.24 3.66
C ALA A 64 -10.88 -10.94 2.33
N THR A 65 -11.93 -11.20 1.55
CA THR A 65 -11.81 -11.48 0.12
C THR A 65 -11.62 -10.16 -0.60
N VAL A 66 -10.49 -9.99 -1.32
CA VAL A 66 -10.19 -8.77 -2.06
C VAL A 66 -9.92 -9.10 -3.53
N GLU A 67 -10.77 -8.56 -4.41
CA GLU A 67 -10.68 -8.74 -5.86
C GLU A 67 -10.47 -7.36 -6.52
N PRO A 68 -9.39 -7.15 -7.30
CA PRO A 68 -9.22 -5.93 -8.08
C PRO A 68 -10.27 -5.84 -9.17
N VAL A 69 -10.94 -4.70 -9.29
CA VAL A 69 -11.91 -4.42 -10.36
C VAL A 69 -11.26 -3.61 -11.47
N GLY A 70 -10.59 -2.53 -11.14
CA GLY A 70 -9.93 -1.67 -12.11
C GLY A 70 -9.72 -0.24 -11.62
N PRO A 71 -9.17 0.62 -12.48
CA PRO A 71 -8.93 2.00 -12.14
C PRO A 71 -10.23 2.80 -12.03
N VAL A 72 -10.19 3.86 -11.23
CA VAL A 72 -11.27 4.84 -11.08
C VAL A 72 -10.70 6.25 -11.04
N THR A 73 -11.39 7.18 -11.69
CA THR A 73 -11.08 8.61 -11.60
C THR A 73 -12.24 9.33 -10.95
N GLN A 74 -11.97 10.04 -9.88
CA GLN A 74 -12.93 10.93 -9.24
C GLN A 74 -12.54 12.39 -9.56
N PRO A 75 -13.51 13.27 -9.88
CA PRO A 75 -13.21 14.63 -10.31
C PRO A 75 -12.61 15.51 -9.19
N PHE A 76 -12.69 15.07 -7.97
CA PHE A 76 -12.25 15.79 -6.76
C PHE A 76 -10.97 15.20 -6.13
N PHE A 77 -10.47 14.05 -6.62
CA PHE A 77 -9.19 13.48 -6.19
C PHE A 77 -8.20 13.50 -7.35
N THR A 78 -6.98 14.00 -7.09
CA THR A 78 -5.96 14.18 -8.13
C THR A 78 -5.41 12.85 -8.68
N PRO A 79 -5.05 11.85 -7.82
CA PRO A 79 -4.56 10.58 -8.36
C PRO A 79 -5.70 9.75 -8.96
N GLU A 80 -5.36 8.95 -9.98
CA GLU A 80 -6.20 7.83 -10.37
C GLU A 80 -6.21 6.82 -9.22
N GLY A 81 -7.39 6.34 -8.84
CA GLY A 81 -7.57 5.35 -7.80
C GLY A 81 -7.87 3.97 -8.38
N TYR A 82 -8.10 3.03 -7.48
CA TYR A 82 -8.53 1.65 -7.80
C TYR A 82 -9.82 1.30 -7.10
N ILE A 83 -10.64 0.51 -7.79
CA ILE A 83 -11.81 -0.13 -7.19
C ILE A 83 -11.42 -1.55 -6.80
N LEU A 84 -11.68 -1.90 -5.55
CA LEU A 84 -11.54 -3.23 -4.99
C LEU A 84 -12.89 -3.76 -4.57
N LYS A 85 -13.20 -5.02 -4.87
CA LYS A 85 -14.30 -5.74 -4.23
C LYS A 85 -13.79 -6.29 -2.90
N VAL A 86 -14.21 -5.70 -1.81
CA VAL A 86 -13.88 -6.15 -0.45
C VAL A 86 -15.11 -6.85 0.13
N ASN A 87 -15.04 -8.16 0.29
CA ASN A 87 -16.19 -9.00 0.68
C ASN A 87 -17.44 -8.78 -0.21
N GLY A 88 -17.20 -8.43 -1.49
CA GLY A 88 -18.25 -8.15 -2.47
C GLY A 88 -18.70 -6.68 -2.56
N ALA A 89 -18.30 -5.81 -1.63
CA ALA A 89 -18.58 -4.37 -1.68
C ALA A 89 -17.49 -3.61 -2.45
N ASP A 90 -17.88 -2.53 -3.14
CA ASP A 90 -16.95 -1.67 -3.87
C ASP A 90 -16.28 -0.68 -2.90
N VAL A 91 -14.97 -0.79 -2.75
CA VAL A 91 -14.12 0.13 -1.99
C VAL A 91 -13.15 0.77 -2.97
N GLN A 92 -12.98 2.09 -2.88
CA GLN A 92 -12.07 2.84 -3.73
C GLN A 92 -10.89 3.31 -2.89
N ASP A 93 -9.68 3.15 -3.39
CA ASP A 93 -8.48 3.69 -2.78
C ASP A 93 -7.71 4.60 -3.75
N PHE A 94 -7.15 5.67 -3.23
CA PHE A 94 -6.41 6.70 -3.97
C PHE A 94 -5.05 6.85 -3.31
N GLU A 95 -3.98 6.48 -4.04
CA GLU A 95 -2.61 6.56 -3.54
C GLU A 95 -1.97 7.88 -3.99
N TYR A 96 -1.52 8.67 -3.02
CA TYR A 96 -0.84 9.95 -3.23
C TYR A 96 0.69 9.78 -3.24
N GLU A 97 1.40 10.77 -3.75
CA GLU A 97 2.87 10.77 -3.78
C GLU A 97 3.49 10.80 -2.37
N SER A 98 2.78 11.42 -1.41
CA SER A 98 3.22 11.52 -0.01
C SER A 98 2.02 11.57 0.94
N GLU A 99 2.28 11.34 2.23
CA GLU A 99 1.30 11.49 3.30
C GLU A 99 0.81 12.95 3.38
N ASP A 100 1.69 13.93 3.24
CA ASP A 100 1.30 15.35 3.23
C ASP A 100 0.35 15.70 2.08
N ALA A 101 0.55 15.11 0.90
CA ALA A 101 -0.34 15.29 -0.24
C ALA A 101 -1.72 14.64 0.02
N MET A 102 -1.74 13.46 0.62
CA MET A 102 -2.96 12.77 1.03
C MET A 102 -3.70 13.58 2.11
N GLU A 103 -3.01 14.05 3.15
CA GLU A 103 -3.61 14.88 4.22
C GLU A 103 -4.18 16.19 3.66
N SER A 104 -3.49 16.82 2.69
CA SER A 104 -4.00 18.00 2.01
C SER A 104 -5.32 17.72 1.28
N ALA A 105 -5.44 16.57 0.61
CA ALA A 105 -6.67 16.16 -0.05
C ALA A 105 -7.76 15.78 0.95
N ALA A 106 -7.43 15.03 2.01
CA ALA A 106 -8.35 14.64 3.07
C ALA A 106 -8.96 15.87 3.78
N SER A 107 -8.17 16.92 3.99
CA SER A 107 -8.63 18.17 4.62
C SER A 107 -9.70 18.92 3.80
N GLN A 108 -9.87 18.58 2.54
CA GLN A 108 -10.90 19.16 1.67
C GLN A 108 -12.25 18.45 1.78
N VAL A 109 -12.31 17.26 2.39
CA VAL A 109 -13.54 16.51 2.57
C VAL A 109 -14.31 17.11 3.74
N ALA A 110 -15.56 17.50 3.49
CA ALA A 110 -16.44 17.98 4.56
C ALA A 110 -16.70 16.86 5.59
N PRO A 111 -16.88 17.18 6.88
CA PRO A 111 -17.07 16.15 7.92
C PRO A 111 -18.22 15.18 7.66
N ASP A 112 -19.26 15.61 6.98
CA ASP A 112 -20.42 14.79 6.58
C ASP A 112 -20.25 14.16 5.19
N GLY A 113 -19.11 14.36 4.51
CA GLY A 113 -18.84 13.88 3.18
C GLY A 113 -19.66 14.53 2.06
N SER A 114 -20.48 15.55 2.35
CA SER A 114 -21.38 16.17 1.36
C SER A 114 -20.67 17.03 0.32
N SER A 115 -19.43 17.42 0.60
CA SER A 115 -18.61 18.18 -0.35
C SER A 115 -17.12 17.85 -0.22
N ILE A 116 -16.38 18.04 -1.32
CA ILE A 116 -14.93 17.88 -1.38
C ILE A 116 -14.35 19.10 -2.08
N GLY A 117 -13.60 19.92 -1.36
CA GLY A 117 -13.17 21.24 -1.83
C GLY A 117 -14.38 22.11 -2.12
N THR A 118 -14.49 22.56 -3.39
CA THR A 118 -15.61 23.39 -3.86
C THR A 118 -16.73 22.57 -4.54
N SER A 119 -16.56 21.24 -4.63
CA SER A 119 -17.52 20.36 -5.31
C SER A 119 -18.51 19.79 -4.31
N MET A 120 -19.78 19.99 -4.55
CA MET A 120 -20.84 19.27 -3.85
C MET A 120 -21.03 17.90 -4.50
N VAL A 121 -21.14 16.85 -3.67
CA VAL A 121 -21.29 15.48 -4.15
C VAL A 121 -22.61 14.90 -3.70
N SER A 122 -23.33 14.31 -4.64
CA SER A 122 -24.54 13.54 -4.33
C SER A 122 -24.19 12.05 -4.38
N TRP A 123 -24.14 11.43 -3.23
CA TRP A 123 -23.84 10.01 -3.10
C TRP A 123 -25.11 9.17 -3.33
N MET A 124 -24.92 7.94 -3.81
CA MET A 124 -26.02 6.97 -3.96
C MET A 124 -26.38 6.30 -2.64
N ASP A 125 -25.46 6.29 -1.68
CA ASP A 125 -25.60 5.78 -0.32
C ASP A 125 -24.67 6.58 0.61
N THR A 126 -24.53 6.20 1.86
CA THR A 126 -23.68 6.89 2.84
C THR A 126 -22.19 6.79 2.46
N PRO A 127 -21.48 7.91 2.30
CA PRO A 127 -20.04 7.89 2.07
C PRO A 127 -19.29 7.72 3.38
N HIS A 128 -18.21 6.95 3.37
CA HIS A 128 -17.30 6.76 4.48
C HIS A 128 -15.87 6.97 4.00
N PHE A 129 -15.14 7.89 4.64
CA PHE A 129 -13.77 8.23 4.25
C PHE A 129 -12.79 7.81 5.34
N TYR A 130 -11.77 7.08 4.92
CA TYR A 130 -10.65 6.62 5.74
C TYR A 130 -9.34 7.08 5.15
N LYS A 131 -8.28 7.10 5.96
CA LYS A 131 -6.93 7.44 5.49
C LYS A 131 -5.87 6.69 6.30
N ALA A 132 -4.79 6.31 5.63
CA ALA A 132 -3.62 5.73 6.28
C ALA A 132 -2.39 5.91 5.38
N GLY A 133 -1.28 6.37 5.94
CA GLY A 133 -0.06 6.63 5.17
C GLY A 133 -0.33 7.54 3.98
N ARG A 134 -0.14 7.03 2.76
CA ARG A 134 -0.35 7.79 1.52
C ARG A 134 -1.68 7.52 0.84
N ILE A 135 -2.57 6.72 1.43
CA ILE A 135 -3.84 6.37 0.81
C ILE A 135 -5.03 7.07 1.47
N LEU A 136 -5.97 7.47 0.64
CA LEU A 136 -7.30 7.87 1.02
C LEU A 136 -8.26 6.81 0.48
N VAL A 137 -9.16 6.32 1.34
CA VAL A 137 -10.10 5.26 1.02
C VAL A 137 -11.52 5.78 1.12
N LEU A 138 -12.32 5.49 0.10
CA LEU A 138 -13.75 5.83 0.01
C LEU A 138 -14.56 4.54 -0.10
N TYR A 139 -15.48 4.37 0.81
CA TYR A 139 -16.55 3.38 0.73
C TYR A 139 -17.91 4.10 0.70
N VAL A 140 -18.80 3.69 -0.21
CA VAL A 140 -20.16 4.22 -0.30
C VAL A 140 -21.13 3.06 -0.07
N GLY A 141 -21.75 3.02 1.09
CA GLY A 141 -22.64 1.93 1.50
C GLY A 141 -22.78 1.84 3.02
N ASN A 142 -23.57 0.86 3.49
CA ASN A 142 -23.91 0.68 4.91
C ASN A 142 -23.67 -0.76 5.41
N ASP A 143 -22.79 -1.53 4.74
CA ASP A 143 -22.44 -2.87 5.22
C ASP A 143 -21.55 -2.77 6.45
N THR A 144 -22.10 -3.12 7.60
CA THR A 144 -21.40 -3.06 8.89
C THR A 144 -20.13 -3.90 8.94
N ALA A 145 -20.10 -5.06 8.28
CA ALA A 145 -18.92 -5.91 8.26
C ALA A 145 -17.77 -5.28 7.47
N VAL A 146 -18.11 -4.55 6.39
CA VAL A 146 -17.11 -3.77 5.62
C VAL A 146 -16.62 -2.57 6.42
N LEU A 147 -17.53 -1.84 7.08
CA LEU A 147 -17.17 -0.70 7.92
C LEU A 147 -16.25 -1.10 9.07
N GLU A 148 -16.60 -2.16 9.83
CA GLU A 148 -15.79 -2.69 10.92
C GLU A 148 -14.40 -3.14 10.44
N LEU A 149 -14.33 -3.79 9.27
CA LEU A 149 -13.09 -4.22 8.66
C LEU A 149 -12.21 -3.02 8.28
N LEU A 150 -12.79 -2.02 7.61
CA LEU A 150 -12.05 -0.81 7.21
C LEU A 150 -11.56 -0.05 8.44
N GLU A 151 -12.38 0.09 9.48
CA GLU A 151 -11.98 0.72 10.75
C GLU A 151 -10.86 -0.06 11.45
N GLN A 152 -10.92 -1.39 11.45
CA GLN A 152 -9.87 -2.24 12.01
C GLN A 152 -8.53 -2.07 11.28
N VAL A 153 -8.57 -1.90 9.96
CA VAL A 153 -7.38 -1.86 9.08
C VAL A 153 -6.81 -0.46 8.98
N LEU A 154 -7.66 0.55 8.85
CA LEU A 154 -7.26 1.94 8.58
C LEU A 154 -7.36 2.87 9.80
N GLY A 155 -8.05 2.43 10.85
CA GLY A 155 -8.45 3.29 11.97
C GLY A 155 -9.79 3.96 11.72
N PRO A 156 -10.22 4.87 12.61
CA PRO A 156 -11.54 5.49 12.53
C PRO A 156 -11.71 6.29 11.23
N GLN A 157 -12.93 6.30 10.70
CA GLN A 157 -13.26 7.19 9.60
C GLN A 157 -13.08 8.65 10.03
N PHE A 158 -12.64 9.51 9.10
CA PHE A 158 -12.43 10.93 9.37
C PHE A 158 -13.54 11.82 8.81
N ALA A 159 -14.37 11.33 7.90
CA ALA A 159 -15.51 12.04 7.32
C ALA A 159 -16.56 11.07 6.79
N GLY A 160 -17.79 11.56 6.61
CA GLY A 160 -18.93 10.77 6.20
C GLY A 160 -19.64 10.10 7.39
N GLY A 161 -20.60 9.18 7.13
CA GLY A 161 -21.33 8.38 8.13
C GLY A 161 -22.65 8.95 8.59
#